data_53b3c3b3ff22bd6ae5bf165db77fd15c
#
_entry.id   53b3c3b3ff22bd6ae5bf165db77fd15c
#
_cell.length_a   1.000
_cell.length_b   1.000
_cell.length_c   1.000
_cell.angle_alpha   90.00
_cell.angle_beta   90.00
_cell.angle_gamma   90.00
#
_symmetry.space_group_name_H-M   'P 1'
#
loop_
_entity.id
_entity.type
_entity.pdbx_description
1 polymer ?
#
loop_
_entity_poly.entity_id
_entity_poly.type
_entity_poly.pdbx_seq_one_letter_code
_entity_poly.pdbx_strand_id
1 'polypeptide(L)'
;MDLKSEKILIAGAGISGIGAAALLGKAGIAAAIYDGNEELDKEAVAAKLPEGMEISFELGEFKEELADKYDMLILSPGISIHKPVAKAFYDRKKPVWGEIELAAHFAKGKIAAITGTNGKTTTTALVGSILREYYKSVFVVGNIGIPFTSVALDTTEDSVIAAEISSFQLETTIDFQPEVSAVLNVTPDHLDRHGTMEVYADTKFSISKKQNKEQVIVLNYDDPITREMAKKATARPVMFSRLE
;
A
#
# COMPACT_ATOMS: atom_id res chain seq x y z
N MET A 1 4.78 6.61 -14.87
CA MET A 1 6.24 6.35 -14.75
C MET A 1 6.53 5.03 -15.44
N ASP A 2 7.59 4.94 -16.25
CA ASP A 2 8.02 3.66 -16.83
C ASP A 2 9.07 3.01 -15.93
N LEU A 3 8.62 2.04 -15.13
CA LEU A 3 9.49 1.36 -14.15
C LEU A 3 10.60 0.51 -14.80
N LYS A 4 10.51 0.19 -16.10
CA LYS A 4 11.52 -0.63 -16.78
C LYS A 4 12.85 0.10 -16.98
N SER A 5 12.83 1.43 -16.95
CA SER A 5 14.03 2.26 -17.06
C SER A 5 14.66 2.61 -15.71
N GLU A 6 13.99 2.28 -14.61
CA GLU A 6 14.39 2.70 -13.26
C GLU A 6 15.21 1.62 -12.55
N LYS A 7 16.23 2.02 -11.80
CA LYS A 7 16.96 1.17 -10.85
C LYS A 7 16.22 1.21 -9.53
N ILE A 8 15.59 0.11 -9.14
CA ILE A 8 14.68 0.04 -8.01
C ILE A 8 15.37 -0.61 -6.81
N LEU A 9 15.34 0.06 -5.65
CA LEU A 9 15.70 -0.51 -4.36
C LEU A 9 14.43 -0.85 -3.58
N ILE A 10 14.35 -2.05 -3.03
CA ILE A 10 13.26 -2.49 -2.15
C ILE A 10 13.82 -2.53 -0.73
N ALA A 11 13.29 -1.75 0.19
CA ALA A 11 13.70 -1.77 1.59
C ALA A 11 12.85 -2.75 2.39
N GLY A 12 13.54 -3.74 2.98
CA GLY A 12 13.00 -4.82 3.80
C GLY A 12 12.79 -6.12 3.02
N ALA A 13 13.34 -7.21 3.54
CA ALA A 13 13.23 -8.58 3.02
C ALA A 13 12.07 -9.38 3.66
N GLY A 14 11.08 -8.71 4.26
CA GLY A 14 9.86 -9.32 4.78
C GLY A 14 8.84 -9.65 3.68
N ILE A 15 7.63 -10.06 4.10
CA ILE A 15 6.54 -10.50 3.19
C ILE A 15 6.25 -9.45 2.10
N SER A 16 6.12 -8.17 2.48
CA SER A 16 5.81 -7.08 1.53
C SER A 16 6.95 -6.81 0.56
N GLY A 17 8.20 -6.81 1.04
CA GLY A 17 9.37 -6.59 0.18
C GLY A 17 9.59 -7.75 -0.80
N ILE A 18 9.46 -8.99 -0.35
CA ILE A 18 9.50 -10.19 -1.22
C ILE A 18 8.36 -10.13 -2.24
N GLY A 19 7.14 -9.75 -1.81
CA GLY A 19 6.00 -9.59 -2.70
C GLY A 19 6.22 -8.51 -3.77
N ALA A 20 6.83 -7.38 -3.39
CA ALA A 20 7.20 -6.32 -4.34
C ALA A 20 8.28 -6.79 -5.34
N ALA A 21 9.32 -7.50 -4.84
CA ALA A 21 10.35 -8.08 -5.69
C ALA A 21 9.77 -9.08 -6.70
N ALA A 22 8.89 -9.98 -6.22
CA ALA A 22 8.24 -10.97 -7.08
C ALA A 22 7.36 -10.32 -8.16
N LEU A 23 6.62 -9.27 -7.83
CA LEU A 23 5.80 -8.51 -8.78
C LEU A 23 6.68 -7.86 -9.87
N LEU A 24 7.74 -7.16 -9.46
CA LEU A 24 8.67 -6.54 -10.39
C LEU A 24 9.34 -7.57 -11.30
N GLY A 25 9.81 -8.69 -10.73
CA GLY A 25 10.41 -9.77 -11.50
C GLY A 25 9.48 -10.39 -12.54
N LYS A 26 8.22 -10.66 -12.17
CA LYS A 26 7.18 -11.12 -13.12
C LYS A 26 6.90 -10.09 -14.21
N ALA A 27 7.05 -8.81 -13.92
CA ALA A 27 6.92 -7.73 -14.90
C ALA A 27 8.19 -7.51 -15.74
N GLY A 28 9.26 -8.30 -15.52
CA GLY A 28 10.54 -8.17 -16.21
C GLY A 28 11.34 -6.93 -15.82
N ILE A 29 11.19 -6.48 -14.55
CA ILE A 29 11.84 -5.30 -14.00
C ILE A 29 12.85 -5.75 -12.95
N ALA A 30 14.12 -5.35 -13.12
CA ALA A 30 15.18 -5.65 -12.16
C ALA A 30 15.06 -4.78 -10.91
N ALA A 31 15.33 -5.39 -9.75
CA ALA A 31 15.36 -4.68 -8.49
C ALA A 31 16.46 -5.24 -7.56
N ALA A 32 16.82 -4.48 -6.54
CA ALA A 32 17.66 -4.92 -5.44
C ALA A 32 16.87 -4.90 -4.12
N ILE A 33 17.17 -5.81 -3.20
CA ILE A 33 16.63 -5.78 -1.84
C ILE A 33 17.68 -5.22 -0.90
N TYR A 34 17.32 -4.19 -0.17
CA TYR A 34 18.06 -3.69 0.99
C TYR A 34 17.45 -4.24 2.27
N ASP A 35 18.28 -4.76 3.17
CA ASP A 35 17.89 -5.12 4.53
C ASP A 35 19.01 -4.79 5.51
N GLY A 36 18.64 -4.24 6.68
CA GLY A 36 19.59 -3.90 7.73
C GLY A 36 20.25 -5.12 8.43
N ASN A 37 19.73 -6.32 8.21
CA ASN A 37 20.30 -7.55 8.73
C ASN A 37 21.41 -8.06 7.80
N GLU A 38 22.67 -7.95 8.26
CA GLU A 38 23.84 -8.46 7.53
C GLU A 38 23.85 -9.99 7.37
N GLU A 39 23.20 -10.70 8.29
CA GLU A 39 23.12 -12.17 8.33
C GLU A 39 21.86 -12.69 7.60
N LEU A 40 21.19 -11.86 6.79
CA LEU A 40 20.01 -12.28 6.04
C LEU A 40 20.36 -13.48 5.14
N ASP A 41 19.58 -14.56 5.27
CA ASP A 41 19.68 -15.73 4.40
C ASP A 41 19.17 -15.38 2.99
N LYS A 42 20.09 -15.01 2.09
CA LYS A 42 19.80 -14.62 0.70
C LYS A 42 19.18 -15.76 -0.10
N GLU A 43 19.60 -17.00 0.17
CA GLU A 43 19.08 -18.18 -0.53
C GLU A 43 17.62 -18.43 -0.14
N ALA A 44 17.31 -18.34 1.16
CA ALA A 44 15.93 -18.45 1.64
C ALA A 44 15.02 -17.33 1.15
N VAL A 45 15.53 -16.13 0.88
CA VAL A 45 14.78 -15.03 0.25
C VAL A 45 14.60 -15.31 -1.25
N ALA A 46 15.68 -15.65 -1.95
CA ALA A 46 15.64 -15.94 -3.39
C ALA A 46 14.71 -17.12 -3.72
N ALA A 47 14.65 -18.15 -2.88
CA ALA A 47 13.75 -19.29 -3.04
C ALA A 47 12.26 -18.94 -2.98
N LYS A 48 11.89 -17.75 -2.49
CA LYS A 48 10.51 -17.23 -2.47
C LYS A 48 10.15 -16.38 -3.68
N LEU A 49 11.12 -16.09 -4.54
CA LEU A 49 10.94 -15.32 -5.76
C LEU A 49 10.62 -16.22 -6.95
N PRO A 50 10.08 -15.68 -8.04
CA PRO A 50 9.86 -16.43 -9.28
C PRO A 50 11.14 -17.12 -9.77
N GLU A 51 10.99 -18.33 -10.29
CA GLU A 51 12.13 -19.11 -10.85
C GLU A 51 12.84 -18.32 -11.94
N GLY A 52 14.18 -18.32 -11.89
CA GLY A 52 15.02 -17.61 -12.85
C GLY A 52 15.11 -16.09 -12.64
N MET A 53 14.50 -15.56 -11.58
CA MET A 53 14.64 -14.14 -11.24
C MET A 53 15.99 -13.88 -10.57
N GLU A 54 16.80 -13.03 -11.18
CA GLU A 54 18.01 -12.51 -10.55
C GLU A 54 17.66 -11.32 -9.65
N ILE A 55 18.08 -11.38 -8.39
CA ILE A 55 17.93 -10.31 -7.41
C ILE A 55 19.27 -10.01 -6.76
N SER A 56 19.61 -8.75 -6.63
CA SER A 56 20.79 -8.32 -5.88
C SER A 56 20.41 -7.90 -4.46
N PHE A 57 21.37 -7.98 -3.54
CA PHE A 57 21.18 -7.66 -2.13
C PHE A 57 22.18 -6.61 -1.68
N GLU A 58 21.67 -5.59 -0.99
CA GLU A 58 22.43 -4.58 -0.25
C GLU A 58 22.12 -4.81 1.23
N LEU A 59 23.06 -5.38 2.00
CA LEU A 59 22.83 -5.79 3.39
C LEU A 59 23.63 -4.96 4.37
N GLY A 60 23.11 -4.86 5.60
CA GLY A 60 23.78 -4.22 6.72
C GLY A 60 23.38 -2.75 6.88
N GLU A 61 24.26 -1.98 7.52
CA GLU A 61 23.98 -0.57 7.79
C GLU A 61 23.72 0.22 6.51
N PHE A 62 22.67 1.04 6.53
CA PHE A 62 22.31 1.85 5.38
C PHE A 62 23.38 2.93 5.11
N LYS A 63 23.87 2.96 3.89
CA LYS A 63 24.79 3.98 3.40
C LYS A 63 24.06 4.93 2.45
N GLU A 64 24.20 6.22 2.67
CA GLU A 64 23.48 7.24 1.89
C GLU A 64 23.75 7.17 0.38
N GLU A 65 24.95 6.68 -0.01
CA GLU A 65 25.34 6.50 -1.41
C GLU A 65 24.43 5.50 -2.16
N LEU A 66 23.73 4.60 -1.45
CA LEU A 66 22.73 3.74 -2.07
C LEU A 66 21.60 4.54 -2.71
N ALA A 67 21.21 5.68 -2.10
CA ALA A 67 20.20 6.54 -2.68
C ALA A 67 20.70 7.28 -3.95
N ASP A 68 22.00 7.32 -4.21
CA ASP A 68 22.55 7.82 -5.48
C ASP A 68 22.57 6.75 -6.57
N LYS A 69 22.72 5.47 -6.16
CA LYS A 69 22.81 4.32 -7.05
C LYS A 69 21.45 3.90 -7.64
N TYR A 70 20.36 4.14 -6.91
CA TYR A 70 19.00 3.75 -7.30
C TYR A 70 18.12 4.97 -7.57
N ASP A 71 17.16 4.83 -8.50
CA ASP A 71 16.29 5.92 -8.96
C ASP A 71 15.01 6.05 -8.13
N MET A 72 14.55 4.93 -7.54
CA MET A 72 13.38 4.92 -6.66
C MET A 72 13.51 3.88 -5.54
N LEU A 73 12.71 4.07 -4.51
CA LEU A 73 12.59 3.17 -3.36
C LEU A 73 11.19 2.56 -3.28
N ILE A 74 11.12 1.23 -3.11
CA ILE A 74 9.91 0.56 -2.63
C ILE A 74 10.11 0.29 -1.14
N LEU A 75 9.27 0.90 -0.30
CA LEU A 75 9.40 0.84 1.15
C LEU A 75 8.38 -0.14 1.75
N SER A 76 8.87 -1.15 2.47
CA SER A 76 7.99 -2.05 3.23
C SER A 76 7.28 -1.28 4.35
N PRO A 77 5.98 -1.52 4.62
CA PRO A 77 5.19 -0.75 5.60
C PRO A 77 5.71 -0.87 7.04
N GLY A 78 6.46 -1.94 7.35
CA GLY A 78 7.15 -2.10 8.63
C GLY A 78 8.31 -1.12 8.85
N ILE A 79 8.84 -0.51 7.78
CA ILE A 79 9.92 0.46 7.86
C ILE A 79 9.29 1.87 7.85
N SER A 80 9.61 2.67 8.87
CA SER A 80 9.09 4.05 8.96
C SER A 80 9.66 4.94 7.86
N ILE A 81 8.83 5.83 7.32
CA ILE A 81 9.23 6.89 6.38
C ILE A 81 10.28 7.86 6.96
N HIS A 82 10.47 7.84 8.29
CA HIS A 82 11.47 8.64 9.00
C HIS A 82 12.82 7.94 9.14
N LYS A 83 12.95 6.69 8.70
CA LYS A 83 14.23 5.96 8.73
C LYS A 83 15.21 6.54 7.68
N PRO A 84 16.53 6.43 7.93
CA PRO A 84 17.56 6.97 7.04
C PRO A 84 17.37 6.57 5.57
N VAL A 85 17.01 5.31 5.32
CA VAL A 85 16.78 4.81 3.95
C VAL A 85 15.69 5.59 3.21
N ALA A 86 14.55 5.86 3.84
CA ALA A 86 13.47 6.62 3.19
C ALA A 86 13.84 8.10 3.06
N LYS A 87 14.41 8.70 4.12
CA LYS A 87 14.85 10.10 4.12
C LYS A 87 15.86 10.39 3.01
N ALA A 88 16.84 9.52 2.80
CA ALA A 88 17.85 9.71 1.77
C ALA A 88 17.26 9.82 0.34
N PHE A 89 16.17 9.10 0.05
CA PHE A 89 15.44 9.20 -1.22
C PHE A 89 14.59 10.47 -1.27
N TYR A 90 13.87 10.82 -0.20
CA TYR A 90 13.10 12.09 -0.15
C TYR A 90 13.98 13.32 -0.31
N ASP A 91 15.14 13.36 0.35
CA ASP A 91 16.10 14.49 0.27
C ASP A 91 16.62 14.68 -1.17
N ARG A 92 16.71 13.58 -1.93
CA ARG A 92 17.08 13.58 -3.35
C ARG A 92 15.89 13.75 -4.31
N LYS A 93 14.69 13.96 -3.76
CA LYS A 93 13.42 14.07 -4.52
C LYS A 93 13.15 12.85 -5.40
N LYS A 94 13.62 11.68 -4.98
CA LYS A 94 13.37 10.41 -5.65
C LYS A 94 12.06 9.78 -5.16
N PRO A 95 11.32 9.08 -6.02
CA PRO A 95 10.07 8.43 -5.63
C PRO A 95 10.28 7.40 -4.51
N VAL A 96 9.38 7.43 -3.52
CA VAL A 96 9.28 6.40 -2.47
C VAL A 96 7.86 5.87 -2.51
N TRP A 97 7.70 4.65 -3.00
CA TRP A 97 6.42 3.96 -3.09
C TRP A 97 6.32 2.87 -2.02
N GLY A 98 5.10 2.56 -1.60
CA GLY A 98 4.83 1.34 -0.85
C GLY A 98 4.29 0.22 -1.74
N GLU A 99 4.04 -0.92 -1.13
CA GLU A 99 3.52 -2.10 -1.83
C GLU A 99 2.14 -1.86 -2.46
N ILE A 100 1.30 -1.02 -1.84
CA ILE A 100 -0.04 -0.68 -2.36
C ILE A 100 0.07 0.18 -3.62
N GLU A 101 0.93 1.19 -3.60
CA GLU A 101 1.19 2.03 -4.77
C GLU A 101 1.74 1.21 -5.93
N LEU A 102 2.73 0.34 -5.64
CA LEU A 102 3.32 -0.55 -6.63
C LEU A 102 2.28 -1.51 -7.22
N ALA A 103 1.49 -2.17 -6.37
CA ALA A 103 0.48 -3.11 -6.83
C ALA A 103 -0.61 -2.42 -7.66
N ALA A 104 -1.09 -1.26 -7.22
CA ALA A 104 -2.09 -0.48 -7.95
C ALA A 104 -1.58 0.02 -9.31
N HIS A 105 -0.27 0.29 -9.45
CA HIS A 105 0.34 0.66 -10.72
C HIS A 105 0.23 -0.46 -11.79
N PHE A 106 0.26 -1.72 -11.38
CA PHE A 106 0.13 -2.88 -12.28
C PHE A 106 -1.29 -3.42 -12.40
N ALA A 107 -2.09 -3.22 -11.35
CA ALA A 107 -3.44 -3.76 -11.31
C ALA A 107 -4.38 -3.04 -12.29
N LYS A 108 -5.33 -3.80 -12.79
CA LYS A 108 -6.42 -3.33 -13.63
C LYS A 108 -7.75 -3.53 -12.93
N GLY A 109 -8.79 -2.86 -13.44
CA GLY A 109 -10.12 -2.96 -12.88
C GLY A 109 -10.37 -1.98 -11.73
N LYS A 110 -11.41 -2.22 -10.94
CA LYS A 110 -11.91 -1.29 -9.93
C LYS A 110 -11.47 -1.68 -8.54
N ILE A 111 -11.06 -0.70 -7.74
CA ILE A 111 -10.58 -0.91 -6.37
C ILE A 111 -11.58 -0.31 -5.38
N ALA A 112 -12.05 -1.15 -4.42
CA ALA A 112 -12.71 -0.74 -3.20
C ALA A 112 -11.70 -0.85 -2.04
N ALA A 113 -11.20 0.28 -1.56
CA ALA A 113 -10.14 0.35 -0.55
C ALA A 113 -10.73 0.64 0.84
N ILE A 114 -10.40 -0.16 1.83
CA ILE A 114 -10.97 -0.08 3.17
C ILE A 114 -9.86 0.14 4.20
N THR A 115 -10.00 1.22 4.99
CA THR A 115 -9.15 1.51 6.15
C THR A 115 -9.99 1.82 7.38
N GLY A 116 -9.32 2.00 8.50
CA GLY A 116 -9.91 2.31 9.80
C GLY A 116 -9.00 1.81 10.92
N THR A 117 -9.30 2.12 12.16
CA THR A 117 -8.60 1.50 13.29
C THR A 117 -9.07 0.08 13.46
N ASN A 118 -10.38 -0.14 13.54
CA ASN A 118 -11.01 -1.44 13.79
C ASN A 118 -11.97 -1.83 12.66
N GLY A 119 -12.20 -3.14 12.50
CA GLY A 119 -13.21 -3.68 11.59
C GLY A 119 -12.79 -3.80 10.13
N LYS A 120 -11.57 -3.39 9.76
CA LYS A 120 -11.06 -3.47 8.38
C LYS A 120 -11.22 -4.86 7.77
N THR A 121 -10.67 -5.89 8.40
CA THR A 121 -10.65 -7.26 7.91
C THR A 121 -12.05 -7.81 7.69
N THR A 122 -12.92 -7.65 8.68
CA THR A 122 -14.31 -8.13 8.59
C THR A 122 -15.06 -7.42 7.46
N THR A 123 -14.89 -6.08 7.35
CA THR A 123 -15.56 -5.31 6.30
C THR A 123 -15.01 -5.67 4.92
N THR A 124 -13.69 -5.81 4.77
CA THR A 124 -13.08 -6.18 3.49
C THR A 124 -13.52 -7.58 3.04
N ALA A 125 -13.55 -8.55 3.96
CA ALA A 125 -14.04 -9.90 3.67
C ALA A 125 -15.52 -9.91 3.27
N LEU A 126 -16.37 -9.15 3.98
CA LEU A 126 -17.79 -9.02 3.67
C LEU A 126 -18.00 -8.36 2.31
N VAL A 127 -17.32 -7.25 2.04
CA VAL A 127 -17.37 -6.59 0.73
C VAL A 127 -16.95 -7.55 -0.38
N GLY A 128 -15.84 -8.27 -0.19
CA GLY A 128 -15.41 -9.29 -1.14
C GLY A 128 -16.43 -10.40 -1.38
N SER A 129 -17.11 -10.85 -0.31
CA SER A 129 -18.18 -11.86 -0.44
C SER A 129 -19.38 -11.34 -1.23
N ILE A 130 -19.81 -10.10 -0.96
CA ILE A 130 -20.91 -9.46 -1.70
C ILE A 130 -20.52 -9.26 -3.18
N LEU A 131 -19.30 -8.82 -3.45
CA LEU A 131 -18.84 -8.59 -4.82
C LEU A 131 -18.83 -9.88 -5.64
N ARG A 132 -18.51 -11.03 -5.04
CA ARG A 132 -18.52 -12.34 -5.73
C ARG A 132 -19.89 -12.79 -6.22
N GLU A 133 -20.98 -12.26 -5.65
CA GLU A 133 -22.34 -12.52 -6.15
C GLU A 133 -22.63 -11.81 -7.48
N TYR A 134 -21.89 -10.72 -7.79
CA TYR A 134 -22.14 -9.87 -8.96
C TYR A 134 -21.05 -9.91 -10.00
N TYR A 135 -19.79 -10.16 -9.59
CA TYR A 135 -18.63 -10.11 -10.46
C TYR A 135 -17.91 -11.46 -10.51
N LYS A 136 -17.43 -11.82 -11.70
CA LYS A 136 -16.73 -13.10 -11.90
C LYS A 136 -15.26 -13.06 -11.44
N SER A 137 -14.62 -11.88 -11.47
CA SER A 137 -13.22 -11.68 -11.11
C SER A 137 -13.16 -10.77 -9.89
N VAL A 138 -13.02 -11.36 -8.70
CA VAL A 138 -12.97 -10.62 -7.42
C VAL A 138 -11.76 -11.05 -6.62
N PHE A 139 -10.94 -10.08 -6.27
CA PHE A 139 -9.77 -10.25 -5.41
C PHE A 139 -10.01 -9.59 -4.04
N VAL A 140 -9.66 -10.29 -2.98
CA VAL A 140 -9.67 -9.77 -1.60
C VAL A 140 -8.23 -9.77 -1.11
N VAL A 141 -7.66 -8.59 -0.89
CA VAL A 141 -6.22 -8.41 -0.76
C VAL A 141 -5.86 -7.37 0.31
N GLY A 142 -4.60 -7.25 0.61
CA GLY A 142 -4.04 -6.12 1.35
C GLY A 142 -3.31 -6.51 2.63
N ASN A 143 -3.55 -5.75 3.69
CA ASN A 143 -2.83 -5.86 4.96
C ASN A 143 -2.98 -7.24 5.64
N ILE A 144 -4.08 -7.95 5.40
CA ILE A 144 -4.33 -9.32 5.86
C ILE A 144 -4.74 -10.19 4.67
N GLY A 145 -4.35 -11.47 4.72
CA GLY A 145 -4.67 -12.44 3.67
C GLY A 145 -3.66 -12.43 2.54
N ILE A 146 -4.12 -12.22 1.32
CA ILE A 146 -3.28 -12.25 0.11
C ILE A 146 -2.68 -10.85 -0.11
N PRO A 147 -1.34 -10.69 -0.20
CA PRO A 147 -0.73 -9.41 -0.55
C PRO A 147 -1.21 -8.91 -1.91
N PHE A 148 -1.50 -7.63 -2.04
CA PHE A 148 -1.98 -7.08 -3.31
C PHE A 148 -0.96 -7.26 -4.43
N THR A 149 0.33 -7.14 -4.11
CA THR A 149 1.43 -7.39 -5.06
C THR A 149 1.43 -8.79 -5.68
N SER A 150 0.87 -9.79 -4.99
CA SER A 150 0.89 -11.18 -5.48
C SER A 150 -0.12 -11.45 -6.59
N VAL A 151 -1.17 -10.62 -6.71
CA VAL A 151 -2.27 -10.79 -7.68
C VAL A 151 -2.39 -9.64 -8.68
N ALA A 152 -1.61 -8.58 -8.54
CA ALA A 152 -1.75 -7.37 -9.34
C ALA A 152 -1.72 -7.64 -10.86
N LEU A 153 -0.84 -8.53 -11.33
CA LEU A 153 -0.74 -8.93 -12.74
C LEU A 153 -1.83 -9.89 -13.20
N ASP A 154 -2.57 -10.51 -12.29
CA ASP A 154 -3.66 -11.45 -12.61
C ASP A 154 -5.00 -10.70 -12.79
N THR A 155 -5.03 -9.41 -12.47
CA THR A 155 -6.23 -8.57 -12.61
C THR A 155 -6.46 -8.13 -14.06
N THR A 156 -7.72 -7.94 -14.41
CA THR A 156 -8.17 -7.47 -15.73
C THR A 156 -9.08 -6.26 -15.58
N GLU A 157 -9.44 -5.60 -16.66
CA GLU A 157 -10.36 -4.45 -16.65
C GLU A 157 -11.72 -4.78 -16.00
N ASP A 158 -12.14 -6.06 -16.05
CA ASP A 158 -13.40 -6.53 -15.43
C ASP A 158 -13.22 -6.94 -13.96
N SER A 159 -12.02 -6.88 -13.43
CA SER A 159 -11.74 -7.26 -12.03
C SER A 159 -12.24 -6.22 -11.04
N VAL A 160 -12.67 -6.70 -9.88
CA VAL A 160 -12.99 -5.85 -8.72
C VAL A 160 -12.14 -6.32 -7.53
N ILE A 161 -11.48 -5.37 -6.90
CA ILE A 161 -10.50 -5.61 -5.85
C ILE A 161 -11.00 -4.98 -4.56
N ALA A 162 -11.26 -5.81 -3.55
CA ALA A 162 -11.51 -5.35 -2.18
C ALA A 162 -10.17 -5.36 -1.43
N ALA A 163 -9.66 -4.17 -1.12
CA ALA A 163 -8.33 -4.01 -0.53
C ALA A 163 -8.40 -3.49 0.91
N GLU A 164 -7.87 -4.27 1.86
CA GLU A 164 -7.63 -3.80 3.21
C GLU A 164 -6.33 -3.00 3.25
N ILE A 165 -6.37 -1.74 3.71
CA ILE A 165 -5.19 -0.89 3.75
C ILE A 165 -4.95 -0.33 5.15
N SER A 166 -3.76 -0.59 5.71
CA SER A 166 -3.32 -0.02 6.98
C SER A 166 -2.87 1.44 6.82
N SER A 167 -2.77 2.17 7.94
CA SER A 167 -2.19 3.51 7.93
C SER A 167 -0.73 3.52 7.47
N PHE A 168 0.04 2.50 7.81
CA PHE A 168 1.45 2.40 7.40
C PHE A 168 1.61 2.24 5.88
N GLN A 169 0.71 1.49 5.25
CA GLN A 169 0.69 1.35 3.78
C GLN A 169 0.27 2.66 3.09
N LEU A 170 -0.62 3.44 3.72
CA LEU A 170 -1.07 4.74 3.20
C LEU A 170 0.02 5.83 3.23
N GLU A 171 1.01 5.74 4.13
CA GLU A 171 2.11 6.71 4.22
C GLU A 171 2.89 6.86 2.90
N THR A 172 2.89 5.84 2.06
CA THR A 172 3.71 5.74 0.84
C THR A 172 2.86 5.60 -0.43
N THR A 173 1.57 5.91 -0.36
CA THR A 173 0.73 6.05 -1.56
C THR A 173 0.89 7.44 -2.16
N ILE A 174 1.00 7.52 -3.50
CA ILE A 174 1.21 8.77 -4.25
C ILE A 174 0.06 9.01 -5.22
N ASP A 175 -0.14 8.10 -6.17
CA ASP A 175 -1.16 8.20 -7.22
C ASP A 175 -2.29 7.18 -7.05
N PHE A 176 -2.28 6.43 -5.95
CA PHE A 176 -3.32 5.47 -5.60
C PHE A 176 -4.71 6.13 -5.61
N GLN A 177 -5.58 5.65 -6.48
CA GLN A 177 -6.91 6.24 -6.73
C GLN A 177 -7.99 5.15 -6.82
N PRO A 178 -8.57 4.70 -5.69
CA PRO A 178 -9.64 3.71 -5.69
C PRO A 178 -10.97 4.31 -6.18
N GLU A 179 -11.84 3.52 -6.82
CA GLU A 179 -13.22 3.91 -7.16
C GLU A 179 -14.05 4.19 -5.92
N VAL A 180 -13.87 3.35 -4.91
CA VAL A 180 -14.52 3.51 -3.61
C VAL A 180 -13.47 3.42 -2.53
N SER A 181 -13.44 4.38 -1.63
CA SER A 181 -12.67 4.29 -0.39
C SER A 181 -13.58 4.27 0.82
N ALA A 182 -13.13 3.68 1.94
CA ALA A 182 -13.86 3.69 3.20
C ALA A 182 -12.93 3.94 4.37
N VAL A 183 -13.33 4.85 5.30
CA VAL A 183 -12.71 5.01 6.61
C VAL A 183 -13.75 4.64 7.67
N LEU A 184 -13.59 3.46 8.28
CA LEU A 184 -14.58 2.87 9.15
C LEU A 184 -14.70 3.56 10.51
N ASN A 185 -13.56 3.95 11.06
CA ASN A 185 -13.43 4.63 12.35
C ASN A 185 -11.98 5.07 12.57
N VAL A 186 -11.79 6.04 13.48
CA VAL A 186 -10.46 6.48 13.92
C VAL A 186 -10.45 6.61 15.44
N THR A 187 -9.83 5.65 16.10
CA THR A 187 -9.63 5.63 17.57
C THR A 187 -8.14 5.56 17.88
N PRO A 188 -7.67 5.95 19.07
CA PRO A 188 -6.25 5.96 19.39
C PRO A 188 -5.57 4.62 19.16
N ASP A 189 -4.57 4.60 18.28
CA ASP A 189 -3.73 3.45 17.95
C ASP A 189 -2.47 3.94 17.22
N HIS A 190 -1.36 3.18 17.30
CA HIS A 190 -0.12 3.46 16.58
C HIS A 190 0.43 4.89 16.73
N LEU A 191 0.19 5.54 17.88
CA LEU A 191 0.65 6.92 18.13
C LEU A 191 2.17 6.99 18.33
N ASP A 192 2.81 5.88 18.67
CA ASP A 192 4.27 5.74 18.68
C ASP A 192 4.90 5.99 17.29
N ARG A 193 4.16 5.70 16.21
CA ARG A 193 4.61 5.95 14.82
C ARG A 193 4.07 7.26 14.27
N HIS A 194 2.79 7.55 14.43
CA HIS A 194 2.13 8.73 13.84
C HIS A 194 2.30 9.99 14.68
N GLY A 195 2.69 9.87 15.96
CA GLY A 195 2.91 11.00 16.89
C GLY A 195 1.61 11.55 17.47
N THR A 196 0.64 11.92 16.64
CA THR A 196 -0.64 12.52 17.10
C THR A 196 -1.84 11.86 16.44
N MET A 197 -3.01 12.02 17.10
CA MET A 197 -4.29 11.57 16.53
C MET A 197 -4.64 12.29 15.21
N GLU A 198 -4.24 13.54 15.07
CA GLU A 198 -4.46 14.32 13.85
C GLU A 198 -3.69 13.73 12.67
N VAL A 199 -2.39 13.48 12.85
CA VAL A 199 -1.55 12.84 11.81
C VAL A 199 -2.08 11.45 11.48
N TYR A 200 -2.50 10.66 12.46
CA TYR A 200 -3.08 9.34 12.24
C TYR A 200 -4.39 9.41 11.44
N ALA A 201 -5.29 10.32 11.78
CA ALA A 201 -6.53 10.55 11.06
C ALA A 201 -6.28 11.01 9.61
N ASP A 202 -5.39 11.97 9.42
CA ASP A 202 -5.03 12.49 8.10
C ASP A 202 -4.37 11.42 7.22
N THR A 203 -3.54 10.56 7.82
CA THR A 203 -2.96 9.40 7.13
C THR A 203 -4.06 8.45 6.64
N LYS A 204 -5.06 8.14 7.46
CA LYS A 204 -6.19 7.31 6.99
C LYS A 204 -7.04 8.00 5.93
N PHE A 205 -7.27 9.30 6.09
CA PHE A 205 -8.04 10.08 5.12
C PHE A 205 -7.32 10.18 3.76
N SER A 206 -5.99 10.07 3.74
CA SER A 206 -5.21 10.10 2.51
C SER A 206 -5.56 8.97 1.53
N ILE A 207 -6.31 7.94 1.96
CA ILE A 207 -6.86 6.89 1.08
C ILE A 207 -7.69 7.47 -0.08
N SER A 208 -8.25 8.66 0.11
CA SER A 208 -9.09 9.38 -0.87
C SER A 208 -8.40 10.55 -1.55
N LYS A 209 -7.11 10.80 -1.27
CA LYS A 209 -6.42 12.04 -1.69
C LYS A 209 -6.38 12.27 -3.22
N LYS A 210 -6.44 11.20 -4.01
CA LYS A 210 -6.45 11.25 -5.49
C LYS A 210 -7.85 11.05 -6.08
N GLN A 211 -8.85 10.75 -5.25
CA GLN A 211 -10.22 10.63 -5.71
C GLN A 211 -10.78 12.00 -6.16
N ASN A 212 -11.66 11.96 -7.13
CA ASN A 212 -12.41 13.11 -7.64
C ASN A 212 -13.93 12.95 -7.35
N LYS A 213 -14.76 13.83 -7.88
CA LYS A 213 -16.21 13.88 -7.63
C LYS A 213 -16.99 12.67 -8.19
N GLU A 214 -16.41 11.90 -9.10
CA GLU A 214 -17.03 10.71 -9.69
C GLU A 214 -16.87 9.50 -8.76
N GLN A 215 -15.87 9.52 -7.90
CA GLN A 215 -15.56 8.46 -6.96
C GLN A 215 -16.22 8.68 -5.59
N VAL A 216 -16.24 7.66 -4.77
CA VAL A 216 -16.97 7.65 -3.50
C VAL A 216 -16.03 7.44 -2.33
N ILE A 217 -16.23 8.21 -1.26
CA ILE A 217 -15.68 7.91 0.06
C ILE A 217 -16.81 7.56 1.04
N VAL A 218 -16.72 6.38 1.66
CA VAL A 218 -17.67 5.90 2.66
C VAL A 218 -17.12 6.19 4.06
N LEU A 219 -17.91 6.89 4.88
CA LEU A 219 -17.49 7.39 6.17
C LEU A 219 -18.53 7.08 7.26
N ASN A 220 -18.06 6.89 8.47
CA ASN A 220 -18.92 6.61 9.63
C ASN A 220 -19.48 7.91 10.22
N TYR A 221 -20.79 8.08 10.20
CA TYR A 221 -21.46 9.24 10.76
C TYR A 221 -21.36 9.28 12.30
N ASP A 222 -21.29 8.12 12.96
CA ASP A 222 -21.21 8.02 14.43
C ASP A 222 -19.83 8.42 14.99
N ASP A 223 -18.80 8.42 14.14
CA ASP A 223 -17.44 8.83 14.50
C ASP A 223 -17.21 10.32 14.16
N PRO A 224 -16.97 11.19 15.16
CA PRO A 224 -16.80 12.62 14.92
C PRO A 224 -15.61 12.95 14.01
N ILE A 225 -14.53 12.15 14.00
CA ILE A 225 -13.35 12.38 13.15
C ILE A 225 -13.72 12.13 11.68
N THR A 226 -14.38 11.01 11.40
CA THR A 226 -14.77 10.68 10.02
C THR A 226 -15.88 11.60 9.49
N ARG A 227 -16.77 12.14 10.37
CA ARG A 227 -17.70 13.21 9.98
C ARG A 227 -17.00 14.47 9.49
N GLU A 228 -15.91 14.87 10.14
CA GLU A 228 -15.14 16.04 9.69
C GLU A 228 -14.41 15.75 8.36
N MET A 229 -13.98 14.51 8.11
CA MET A 229 -13.42 14.12 6.81
C MET A 229 -14.40 14.33 5.66
N ALA A 230 -15.71 14.08 5.89
CA ALA A 230 -16.74 14.29 4.87
C ALA A 230 -16.82 15.73 4.35
N LYS A 231 -16.51 16.71 5.21
CA LYS A 231 -16.51 18.14 4.82
C LYS A 231 -15.31 18.53 3.96
N LYS A 232 -14.21 17.74 4.06
CA LYS A 232 -12.94 18.00 3.37
C LYS A 232 -12.77 17.16 2.10
N ALA A 233 -13.62 16.13 1.93
CA ALA A 233 -13.49 15.17 0.84
C ALA A 233 -13.75 15.81 -0.53
N THR A 234 -12.89 15.53 -1.51
CA THR A 234 -13.14 15.84 -2.92
C THR A 234 -14.07 14.81 -3.55
N ALA A 235 -13.91 13.54 -3.18
CA ALA A 235 -14.81 12.47 -3.56
C ALA A 235 -16.21 12.68 -2.97
N ARG A 236 -17.21 12.08 -3.57
CA ARG A 236 -18.59 12.14 -3.07
C ARG A 236 -18.72 11.36 -1.76
N PRO A 237 -19.03 12.01 -0.61
CA PRO A 237 -19.15 11.32 0.65
C PRO A 237 -20.48 10.56 0.73
N VAL A 238 -20.42 9.33 1.24
CA VAL A 238 -21.57 8.50 1.62
C VAL A 238 -21.39 8.16 3.10
N MET A 239 -22.37 8.45 3.91
CA MET A 239 -22.31 8.22 5.35
C MET A 239 -23.08 6.95 5.72
N PHE A 240 -22.54 6.17 6.67
CA PHE A 240 -23.29 5.11 7.33
C PHE A 240 -23.38 5.40 8.83
N SER A 241 -24.46 4.95 9.46
CA SER A 241 -24.69 5.05 10.89
C SER A 241 -25.33 3.78 11.42
N ARG A 242 -25.13 3.51 12.72
CA ARG A 242 -25.85 2.50 13.49
C ARG A 242 -26.86 3.14 14.45
N LEU A 243 -26.72 4.44 14.66
CA LEU A 243 -27.48 5.19 15.68
C LEU A 243 -28.63 6.01 15.08
N GLU A 244 -28.57 6.26 13.75
CA GLU A 244 -29.56 7.07 13.01
C GLU A 244 -30.10 6.32 11.77
#